data_a258ba7df8be0121da04106af5ec2a27
#
_entry.id   a258ba7df8be0121da04106af5ec2a27
#
_cell.length_a   1.000
_cell.length_b   1.000
_cell.length_c   1.000
_cell.angle_alpha   90.00
_cell.angle_beta   90.00
_cell.angle_gamma   90.00
#
_symmetry.space_group_name_H-M   'P 1'
#
loop_
_entity.id
_entity.type
_entity.pdbx_description
1 polymer ?
#
loop_
_entity_poly.entity_id
_entity_poly.type
_entity_poly.pdbx_seq_one_letter_code
_entity_poly.pdbx_strand_id
1 'polypeptide(L)'
;MPCARRIFRLFLLGALALAFAGPAAAQDPAARKFLDGIYAAYATPNSPGTRINSKALLDRYFTPALAALIDRDARQAKLKNEPPELNGDPFIDAQDWDIKGLMIEVREASKERASATVKFTNFGEARELRLDLVKTAAGWRIDDIQWREGSLRRLYAKR
;
A
#
# COMPACT_ATOMS: atom_id res chain seq x y z
N MET A 1 63.47 -49.80 24.79
CA MET A 1 62.02 -49.78 24.79
C MET A 1 61.59 -48.43 24.33
N PRO A 2 61.05 -48.24 23.10
CA PRO A 2 60.70 -46.89 22.58
C PRO A 2 59.24 -46.54 22.86
N CYS A 3 59.03 -45.37 23.37
CA CYS A 3 57.77 -44.81 23.67
C CYS A 3 57.14 -44.13 22.41
N ALA A 4 56.02 -44.64 21.92
CA ALA A 4 55.33 -44.15 20.75
C ALA A 4 54.52 -42.89 21.10
N ARG A 5 54.89 -41.76 20.53
CA ARG A 5 54.09 -40.50 20.56
C ARG A 5 53.02 -40.57 19.48
N ARG A 6 51.75 -40.67 19.89
CA ARG A 6 50.57 -40.49 19.01
C ARG A 6 50.33 -39.00 18.83
N ILE A 7 50.52 -38.51 17.61
CA ILE A 7 50.14 -37.15 17.21
C ILE A 7 48.65 -37.16 16.82
N PHE A 8 47.82 -36.49 17.61
CA PHE A 8 46.39 -36.32 17.33
C PHE A 8 46.23 -35.08 16.41
N ARG A 9 45.97 -35.28 15.14
CA ARG A 9 45.66 -34.20 14.20
C ARG A 9 44.21 -33.82 14.34
N LEU A 10 43.95 -32.67 14.94
CA LEU A 10 42.62 -32.02 14.99
C LEU A 10 42.35 -31.45 13.59
N PHE A 11 41.40 -32.01 12.88
CA PHE A 11 40.83 -31.41 11.67
C PHE A 11 39.76 -30.41 12.10
N LEU A 12 40.07 -29.12 11.98
CA LEU A 12 39.10 -28.02 12.18
C LEU A 12 38.29 -27.88 10.88
N LEU A 13 37.10 -28.45 10.82
CA LEU A 13 36.13 -28.19 9.74
C LEU A 13 35.51 -26.81 9.98
N GLY A 14 36.02 -25.79 9.28
CA GLY A 14 35.40 -24.48 9.20
C GLY A 14 34.14 -24.54 8.32
N ALA A 15 32.97 -24.56 8.91
CA ALA A 15 31.72 -24.40 8.19
C ALA A 15 31.56 -22.94 7.73
N LEU A 16 31.79 -22.69 6.44
CA LEU A 16 31.52 -21.39 5.80
C LEU A 16 30.01 -21.23 5.63
N ALA A 17 29.37 -20.54 6.55
CA ALA A 17 27.96 -20.15 6.43
C ALA A 17 27.83 -19.08 5.34
N LEU A 18 27.44 -19.47 4.12
CA LEU A 18 26.98 -18.52 3.11
C LEU A 18 25.64 -17.92 3.58
N ALA A 19 25.68 -16.69 4.09
CA ALA A 19 24.50 -15.90 4.32
C ALA A 19 23.91 -15.51 2.95
N PHE A 20 22.81 -16.16 2.54
CA PHE A 20 21.98 -15.72 1.43
C PHE A 20 21.29 -14.42 1.84
N ALA A 21 21.94 -13.29 1.60
CA ALA A 21 21.25 -12.00 1.58
C ALA A 21 20.34 -12.00 0.35
N GLY A 22 19.06 -12.33 0.55
CA GLY A 22 18.05 -12.14 -0.49
C GLY A 22 18.05 -10.68 -0.94
N PRO A 23 17.72 -10.38 -2.22
CA PRO A 23 17.66 -9.01 -2.69
C PRO A 23 16.65 -8.26 -1.81
N ALA A 24 17.11 -7.27 -1.05
CA ALA A 24 16.24 -6.31 -0.41
C ALA A 24 15.44 -5.65 -1.54
N ALA A 25 14.12 -5.86 -1.55
CA ALA A 25 13.25 -5.23 -2.54
C ALA A 25 13.48 -3.71 -2.42
N ALA A 26 14.10 -3.12 -3.45
CA ALA A 26 14.38 -1.71 -3.48
C ALA A 26 13.04 -0.96 -3.41
N GLN A 27 12.90 -0.07 -2.45
CA GLN A 27 11.72 0.79 -2.37
C GLN A 27 11.85 1.87 -3.43
N ASP A 28 10.86 1.99 -4.35
CA ASP A 28 10.82 3.13 -5.28
C ASP A 28 10.51 4.41 -4.48
N PRO A 29 11.48 5.34 -4.35
CA PRO A 29 11.25 6.59 -3.64
C PRO A 29 10.07 7.39 -4.21
N ALA A 30 9.77 7.24 -5.51
CA ALA A 30 8.68 7.94 -6.15
C ALA A 30 7.30 7.35 -5.77
N ALA A 31 7.18 6.01 -5.64
CA ALA A 31 5.96 5.38 -5.16
C ALA A 31 5.71 5.75 -3.68
N ARG A 32 6.75 5.75 -2.85
CA ARG A 32 6.65 6.18 -1.47
C ARG A 32 6.23 7.65 -1.37
N LYS A 33 6.87 8.55 -2.11
CA LYS A 33 6.53 9.98 -2.13
C LYS A 33 5.10 10.24 -2.59
N PHE A 34 4.60 9.45 -3.56
CA PHE A 34 3.21 9.53 -4.01
C PHE A 34 2.24 9.24 -2.86
N LEU A 35 2.49 8.17 -2.09
CA LEU A 35 1.66 7.81 -0.95
C LEU A 35 1.80 8.80 0.21
N ASP A 36 3.01 9.28 0.51
CA ASP A 36 3.23 10.32 1.52
C ASP A 36 2.40 11.57 1.20
N GLY A 37 2.27 11.93 -0.09
CA GLY A 37 1.43 13.05 -0.53
C GLY A 37 -0.07 12.83 -0.29
N ILE A 38 -0.56 11.59 -0.38
CA ILE A 38 -1.94 11.24 -0.06
C ILE A 38 -2.16 11.34 1.46
N TYR A 39 -1.32 10.69 2.24
CA TYR A 39 -1.52 10.57 3.68
C TYR A 39 -1.14 11.83 4.47
N ALA A 40 -0.39 12.77 3.89
CA ALA A 40 -0.15 14.08 4.48
C ALA A 40 -1.45 14.87 4.77
N ALA A 41 -2.52 14.59 4.00
CA ALA A 41 -3.83 15.22 4.19
C ALA A 41 -4.53 14.80 5.50
N TYR A 42 -4.03 13.77 6.19
CA TYR A 42 -4.59 13.26 7.45
C TYR A 42 -3.71 13.54 8.66
N ALA A 43 -2.60 14.28 8.47
CA ALA A 43 -1.64 14.56 9.53
C ALA A 43 -2.18 15.49 10.63
N THR A 44 -3.24 16.25 10.33
CA THR A 44 -3.86 17.20 11.27
C THR A 44 -5.30 16.80 11.54
N PRO A 45 -5.75 16.78 12.80
CA PRO A 45 -7.17 16.61 13.12
C PRO A 45 -8.03 17.66 12.41
N ASN A 46 -9.20 17.25 11.93
CA ASN A 46 -10.15 18.11 11.18
C ASN A 46 -9.64 18.65 9.83
N SER A 47 -8.54 18.11 9.30
CA SER A 47 -8.15 18.39 7.92
C SER A 47 -9.20 17.84 6.94
N PRO A 48 -9.27 18.33 5.69
CA PRO A 48 -10.30 17.88 4.73
C PRO A 48 -10.05 16.45 4.18
N GLY A 49 -8.98 15.76 4.60
CA GLY A 49 -8.56 14.48 4.00
C GLY A 49 -8.16 14.61 2.53
N THR A 50 -7.89 13.47 1.90
CA THR A 50 -7.57 13.44 0.46
C THR A 50 -8.86 13.42 -0.36
N ARG A 51 -9.16 14.55 -1.02
CA ARG A 51 -10.39 14.70 -1.79
C ARG A 51 -10.32 13.94 -3.11
N ILE A 52 -11.44 13.28 -3.46
CA ILE A 52 -11.65 12.56 -4.72
C ILE A 52 -12.98 12.98 -5.40
N ASN A 53 -13.46 14.19 -5.12
CA ASN A 53 -14.77 14.68 -5.53
C ASN A 53 -14.82 15.29 -6.94
N SER A 54 -13.79 15.09 -7.74
CA SER A 54 -13.75 15.50 -9.15
C SER A 54 -12.96 14.52 -10.00
N LYS A 55 -13.29 14.48 -11.30
CA LYS A 55 -12.56 13.60 -12.24
C LYS A 55 -11.06 13.89 -12.24
N ALA A 56 -10.65 15.15 -12.17
CA ALA A 56 -9.23 15.51 -12.14
C ALA A 56 -8.50 14.96 -10.90
N LEU A 57 -9.18 14.93 -9.74
CA LEU A 57 -8.63 14.33 -8.51
C LEU A 57 -8.62 12.80 -8.58
N LEU A 58 -9.66 12.19 -9.16
CA LEU A 58 -9.66 10.75 -9.41
C LEU A 58 -8.51 10.35 -10.32
N ASP A 59 -8.30 11.03 -11.44
CA ASP A 59 -7.21 10.77 -12.38
C ASP A 59 -5.82 11.03 -11.78
N ARG A 60 -5.74 11.86 -10.73
CA ARG A 60 -4.50 12.11 -10.00
C ARG A 60 -4.08 10.93 -9.13
N TYR A 61 -5.03 10.24 -8.52
CA TYR A 61 -4.74 9.20 -7.54
C TYR A 61 -4.93 7.78 -8.07
N PHE A 62 -5.87 7.56 -8.97
CA PHE A 62 -6.26 6.23 -9.44
C PHE A 62 -5.86 5.99 -10.89
N THR A 63 -5.72 4.70 -11.25
CA THR A 63 -5.59 4.32 -12.67
C THR A 63 -6.83 4.76 -13.45
N PRO A 64 -6.73 5.05 -14.76
CA PRO A 64 -7.87 5.50 -15.57
C PRO A 64 -9.08 4.57 -15.47
N ALA A 65 -8.84 3.24 -15.41
CA ALA A 65 -9.91 2.26 -15.28
C ALA A 65 -10.64 2.38 -13.94
N LEU A 66 -9.91 2.50 -12.81
CA LEU A 66 -10.53 2.63 -11.50
C LEU A 66 -11.19 4.00 -11.31
N ALA A 67 -10.55 5.08 -11.77
CA ALA A 67 -11.11 6.42 -11.76
C ALA A 67 -12.45 6.49 -12.50
N ALA A 68 -12.57 5.81 -13.65
CA ALA A 68 -13.81 5.74 -14.42
C ALA A 68 -14.94 4.99 -13.70
N LEU A 69 -14.61 3.96 -12.92
CA LEU A 69 -15.59 3.23 -12.10
C LEU A 69 -16.15 4.13 -11.00
N ILE A 70 -15.27 4.79 -10.24
CA ILE A 70 -15.66 5.70 -9.15
C ILE A 70 -16.49 6.88 -9.67
N ASP A 71 -16.05 7.52 -10.76
CA ASP A 71 -16.77 8.64 -11.36
C ASP A 71 -18.15 8.25 -11.91
N ARG A 72 -18.27 7.05 -12.51
CA ARG A 72 -19.56 6.52 -12.98
C ARG A 72 -20.52 6.29 -11.81
N ASP A 73 -20.05 5.67 -10.74
CA ASP A 73 -20.83 5.41 -9.53
C ASP A 73 -21.37 6.72 -8.93
N ALA A 74 -20.49 7.70 -8.71
CA ALA A 74 -20.88 8.99 -8.16
C ALA A 74 -21.94 9.72 -9.04
N ARG A 75 -21.80 9.64 -10.37
CA ARG A 75 -22.80 10.22 -11.29
C ARG A 75 -24.13 9.48 -11.26
N GLN A 76 -24.12 8.14 -11.22
CA GLN A 76 -25.34 7.34 -11.14
C GLN A 76 -26.07 7.56 -9.81
N ALA A 77 -25.36 7.60 -8.70
CA ALA A 77 -25.87 7.89 -7.38
C ALA A 77 -26.59 9.26 -7.36
N LYS A 78 -25.92 10.30 -7.94
CA LYS A 78 -26.52 11.64 -8.06
C LYS A 78 -27.80 11.64 -8.90
N LEU A 79 -27.82 10.94 -10.03
CA LEU A 79 -29.01 10.87 -10.90
C LEU A 79 -30.20 10.17 -10.23
N LYS A 80 -29.93 9.19 -9.37
CA LYS A 80 -30.95 8.44 -8.64
C LYS A 80 -31.31 9.04 -7.29
N ASN A 81 -30.58 10.08 -6.85
CA ASN A 81 -30.67 10.66 -5.51
C ASN A 81 -30.43 9.60 -4.41
N GLU A 82 -29.44 8.72 -4.65
CA GLU A 82 -29.00 7.65 -3.76
C GLU A 82 -27.54 7.89 -3.34
N PRO A 83 -27.07 7.33 -2.21
CA PRO A 83 -25.65 7.34 -1.88
C PRO A 83 -24.85 6.50 -2.89
N PRO A 84 -23.59 6.86 -3.19
CA PRO A 84 -22.71 6.04 -4.02
C PRO A 84 -22.31 4.74 -3.29
N GLU A 85 -21.87 3.74 -4.04
CA GLU A 85 -21.33 2.51 -3.47
C GLU A 85 -20.08 2.80 -2.61
N LEU A 86 -19.21 3.71 -3.08
CA LEU A 86 -18.11 4.22 -2.29
C LEU A 86 -18.61 5.30 -1.32
N ASN A 87 -19.08 4.87 -0.17
CA ASN A 87 -19.61 5.74 0.87
C ASN A 87 -18.59 5.94 2.02
N GLY A 88 -17.48 6.60 1.74
CA GLY A 88 -16.42 6.87 2.68
C GLY A 88 -15.11 7.22 1.99
N ASP A 89 -14.11 7.51 2.78
CA ASP A 89 -12.76 7.77 2.28
C ASP A 89 -12.00 6.46 2.08
N PRO A 90 -11.66 6.08 0.83
CA PRO A 90 -11.02 4.81 0.54
C PRO A 90 -9.59 4.70 1.09
N PHE A 91 -8.93 5.81 1.37
CA PHE A 91 -7.55 5.82 1.85
C PHE A 91 -7.42 5.49 3.33
N ILE A 92 -8.52 5.53 4.06
CA ILE A 92 -8.55 5.28 5.52
C ILE A 92 -9.62 4.28 5.94
N ASP A 93 -10.47 3.82 4.99
CA ASP A 93 -11.61 2.93 5.25
C ASP A 93 -12.53 3.47 6.37
N ALA A 94 -12.87 4.76 6.29
CA ALA A 94 -13.69 5.45 7.27
C ALA A 94 -14.30 6.74 6.70
N GLN A 95 -15.24 7.33 7.44
CA GLN A 95 -15.81 8.66 7.13
C GLN A 95 -15.13 9.75 7.96
N ASP A 96 -14.73 9.43 9.19
CA ASP A 96 -14.05 10.31 10.12
C ASP A 96 -12.71 9.74 10.55
N TRP A 97 -11.79 10.58 11.03
CA TRP A 97 -10.45 10.12 11.42
C TRP A 97 -9.83 10.88 12.60
N ASP A 98 -9.10 10.12 13.41
CA ASP A 98 -8.06 10.52 14.35
C ASP A 98 -6.88 9.56 14.18
N ILE A 99 -6.06 9.82 13.13
CA ILE A 99 -5.01 8.91 12.69
C ILE A 99 -3.74 9.12 13.51
N LYS A 100 -3.21 8.00 14.04
CA LYS A 100 -1.94 7.96 14.77
C LYS A 100 -1.08 6.77 14.31
N GLY A 101 0.23 6.91 14.44
CA GLY A 101 1.15 5.82 14.16
C GLY A 101 1.19 5.39 12.70
N LEU A 102 0.99 6.33 11.76
CA LEU A 102 1.00 6.03 10.33
C LEU A 102 2.34 5.43 9.90
N MET A 103 2.29 4.26 9.30
CA MET A 103 3.41 3.55 8.68
C MET A 103 3.04 3.18 7.25
N ILE A 104 3.95 3.42 6.31
CA ILE A 104 3.79 3.08 4.90
C ILE A 104 4.99 2.24 4.48
N GLU A 105 4.76 1.03 4.03
CA GLU A 105 5.76 0.15 3.45
C GLU A 105 5.45 -0.05 1.99
N VAL A 106 6.42 0.22 1.10
CA VAL A 106 6.28 0.00 -0.33
C VAL A 106 7.19 -1.15 -0.75
N ARG A 107 6.67 -2.07 -1.55
CA ARG A 107 7.42 -3.18 -2.16
C ARG A 107 7.22 -3.15 -3.66
N GLU A 108 8.30 -3.02 -4.41
CA GLU A 108 8.26 -3.14 -5.86
C GLU A 108 8.09 -4.60 -6.28
N ALA A 109 7.15 -4.85 -7.16
CA ALA A 109 7.01 -6.12 -7.86
C ALA A 109 7.72 -6.08 -9.23
N SER A 110 7.79 -4.90 -9.85
CA SER A 110 8.49 -4.61 -11.11
C SER A 110 8.72 -3.11 -11.26
N LYS A 111 9.35 -2.70 -12.37
CA LYS A 111 9.53 -1.26 -12.71
C LYS A 111 8.21 -0.50 -12.86
N GLU A 112 7.10 -1.20 -13.10
CA GLU A 112 5.79 -0.61 -13.40
C GLU A 112 4.72 -0.98 -12.36
N ARG A 113 5.01 -1.85 -11.43
CA ARG A 113 4.08 -2.31 -10.40
C ARG A 113 4.73 -2.34 -9.03
N ALA A 114 3.99 -1.87 -8.05
CA ALA A 114 4.36 -1.96 -6.65
C ALA A 114 3.12 -2.29 -5.81
N SER A 115 3.35 -2.81 -4.63
CA SER A 115 2.33 -2.90 -3.59
C SER A 115 2.75 -2.06 -2.39
N ALA A 116 1.79 -1.51 -1.68
CA ALA A 116 2.04 -0.82 -0.43
C ALA A 116 1.16 -1.39 0.67
N THR A 117 1.71 -1.44 1.88
CA THR A 117 0.95 -1.71 3.10
C THR A 117 0.95 -0.44 3.93
N VAL A 118 -0.23 0.04 4.27
CA VAL A 118 -0.43 1.22 5.11
C VAL A 118 -1.08 0.80 6.41
N LYS A 119 -0.43 1.11 7.52
CA LYS A 119 -0.88 0.78 8.87
C LYS A 119 -1.00 2.04 9.70
N PHE A 120 -2.05 2.13 10.47
CA PHE A 120 -2.29 3.23 11.42
C PHE A 120 -3.32 2.81 12.46
N THR A 121 -3.51 3.63 13.48
CA THR A 121 -4.72 3.54 14.31
C THR A 121 -5.66 4.67 13.94
N ASN A 122 -6.96 4.39 13.89
CA ASN A 122 -8.00 5.39 13.72
C ASN A 122 -8.95 5.32 14.92
N PHE A 123 -9.07 6.40 15.68
CA PHE A 123 -9.76 6.42 16.98
C PHE A 123 -9.33 5.26 17.92
N GLY A 124 -8.04 4.92 17.89
CA GLY A 124 -7.47 3.82 18.69
C GLY A 124 -7.62 2.42 18.08
N GLU A 125 -8.39 2.23 17.04
CA GLU A 125 -8.53 0.96 16.33
C GLU A 125 -7.45 0.78 15.26
N ALA A 126 -6.80 -0.38 15.24
CA ALA A 126 -5.79 -0.71 14.24
C ALA A 126 -6.43 -0.89 12.86
N ARG A 127 -5.84 -0.24 11.86
CA ARG A 127 -6.20 -0.33 10.44
C ARG A 127 -5.00 -0.78 9.63
N GLU A 128 -5.25 -1.65 8.67
CA GLU A 128 -4.27 -2.06 7.66
C GLU A 128 -4.94 -2.05 6.30
N LEU A 129 -4.36 -1.31 5.37
CA LEU A 129 -4.76 -1.27 3.98
C LEU A 129 -3.63 -1.78 3.09
N ARG A 130 -3.99 -2.48 2.02
CA ARG A 130 -3.07 -2.85 0.95
C ARG A 130 -3.43 -2.10 -0.32
N LEU A 131 -2.45 -1.45 -0.92
CA LEU A 131 -2.63 -0.68 -2.14
C LEU A 131 -1.83 -1.33 -3.27
N ASP A 132 -2.49 -1.62 -4.37
CA ASP A 132 -1.85 -2.02 -5.61
C ASP A 132 -1.56 -0.78 -6.43
N LEU A 133 -0.28 -0.59 -6.80
CA LEU A 133 0.20 0.58 -7.51
C LEU A 133 0.66 0.22 -8.91
N VAL A 134 0.33 1.07 -9.87
CA VAL A 134 0.77 0.97 -11.27
C VAL A 134 1.42 2.28 -11.70
N LYS A 135 2.57 2.19 -12.34
CA LYS A 135 3.28 3.34 -12.91
C LYS A 135 2.71 3.63 -14.30
N THR A 136 2.19 4.83 -14.46
CA THR A 136 1.67 5.35 -15.74
C THR A 136 2.62 6.41 -16.30
N ALA A 137 2.36 6.91 -17.48
CA ALA A 137 3.12 8.05 -18.03
C ALA A 137 3.03 9.31 -17.15
N ALA A 138 1.97 9.45 -16.36
CA ALA A 138 1.76 10.55 -15.42
C ALA A 138 2.24 10.23 -13.98
N GLY A 139 3.00 9.15 -13.78
CA GLY A 139 3.53 8.70 -12.50
C GLY A 139 2.72 7.58 -11.86
N TRP A 140 2.96 7.31 -10.58
CA TRP A 140 2.29 6.25 -9.84
C TRP A 140 0.79 6.54 -9.66
N ARG A 141 -0.03 5.48 -9.75
CA ARG A 141 -1.47 5.49 -9.54
C ARG A 141 -1.89 4.26 -8.77
N ILE A 142 -2.93 4.39 -7.99
CA ILE A 142 -3.56 3.27 -7.27
C ILE A 142 -4.46 2.52 -8.25
N ASP A 143 -4.26 1.21 -8.34
CA ASP A 143 -5.06 0.30 -9.15
C ASP A 143 -6.13 -0.43 -8.34
N ASP A 144 -5.87 -0.69 -7.06
CA ASP A 144 -6.85 -1.17 -6.08
C ASP A 144 -6.45 -0.76 -4.66
N ILE A 145 -7.42 -0.68 -3.76
CA ILE A 145 -7.24 -0.58 -2.33
C ILE A 145 -8.00 -1.74 -1.70
N GLN A 146 -7.30 -2.54 -0.91
CA GLN A 146 -7.85 -3.68 -0.21
C GLN A 146 -7.99 -3.33 1.27
N TRP A 147 -9.18 -3.53 1.80
CA TRP A 147 -9.53 -3.43 3.21
C TRP A 147 -9.71 -4.82 3.82
N ARG A 148 -10.00 -4.86 5.10
CA ARG A 148 -10.24 -6.12 5.81
C ARG A 148 -11.33 -6.97 5.15
N GLU A 149 -12.40 -6.37 4.63
CA GLU A 149 -13.59 -7.07 4.16
C GLU A 149 -13.83 -6.97 2.64
N GLY A 150 -12.87 -6.45 1.88
CA GLY A 150 -13.04 -6.32 0.44
C GLY A 150 -11.98 -5.47 -0.23
N SER A 151 -12.34 -4.93 -1.40
CA SER A 151 -11.49 -3.96 -2.09
C SER A 151 -12.32 -2.97 -2.90
N LEU A 152 -11.68 -1.85 -3.23
CA LEU A 152 -12.30 -0.79 -4.02
C LEU A 152 -12.78 -1.30 -5.39
N ARG A 153 -12.02 -2.16 -6.06
CA ARG A 153 -12.46 -2.79 -7.31
C ARG A 153 -13.64 -3.74 -7.11
N ARG A 154 -13.66 -4.48 -6.00
CA ARG A 154 -14.76 -5.42 -5.71
C ARG A 154 -16.09 -4.75 -5.45
N LEU A 155 -16.12 -3.50 -4.97
CA LEU A 155 -17.36 -2.72 -4.87
C LEU A 155 -18.08 -2.64 -6.22
N TYR A 156 -17.31 -2.56 -7.32
CA TYR A 156 -17.84 -2.37 -8.67
C TYR A 156 -17.91 -3.64 -9.52
N ALA A 157 -17.38 -4.77 -9.04
CA ALA A 157 -17.36 -6.04 -9.78
C ALA A 157 -18.73 -6.77 -9.80
N LYS A 158 -19.67 -6.35 -8.97
CA LYS A 158 -20.99 -6.98 -8.81
C LYS A 158 -22.08 -6.41 -9.72
N ARG A 159 -21.71 -5.57 -10.69
CA ARG A 159 -22.64 -4.93 -11.64
C ARG A 159 -22.44 -5.42 -13.06
#